data_d833136f85a8153e6c1b15be72d1f315
#
_entry.id   d833136f85a8153e6c1b15be72d1f315
#
_cell.length_a   1.000
_cell.length_b   1.000
_cell.length_c   1.000
_cell.angle_alpha   90.00
_cell.angle_beta   90.00
_cell.angle_gamma   90.00
#
_symmetry.space_group_name_H-M   'P 1'
#
loop_
_entity.id
_entity.type
_entity.pdbx_description
1 polymer ?
#
loop_
_entity_poly.entity_id
_entity_poly.type
_entity_poly.pdbx_seq_one_letter_code
_entity_poly.pdbx_strand_id
1 'polypeptide(L)'
;MATRTSSCNCGQLSVTYDGPDPARISLCQCYDCQRRTGSVFSVQARLPIEHVKVEGRSTAWTVPSDSKKPASRCDSMGGTYHFCPECGSTLYWEISNAPDILGVAVGGFTDPTFPPPMISGFESYGARWAMNVSELEMPHFEHDGSSHGGQRA
;
A
#
# COMPACT_ATOMS: atom_id res chain seq x y z
N MET A 1 0.01 23.13 2.38
CA MET A 1 0.04 21.65 2.44
C MET A 1 -1.09 21.14 1.56
N ALA A 2 -0.88 20.13 0.76
CA ALA A 2 -1.92 19.60 -0.11
C ALA A 2 -2.67 18.48 0.62
N THR A 3 -3.98 18.57 0.71
CA THR A 3 -4.83 17.47 1.20
C THR A 3 -4.79 16.33 0.19
N ARG A 4 -4.53 15.11 0.65
CA ARG A 4 -4.49 13.90 -0.18
C ARG A 4 -5.56 12.92 0.28
N THR A 5 -6.28 12.32 -0.65
CA THR A 5 -7.31 11.34 -0.35
C THR A 5 -6.99 9.99 -1.00
N SER A 6 -6.89 8.96 -0.18
CA SER A 6 -6.82 7.56 -0.60
C SER A 6 -8.21 6.95 -0.53
N SER A 7 -8.65 6.23 -1.55
CA SER A 7 -9.96 5.59 -1.56
C SER A 7 -9.89 4.12 -2.01
N CYS A 8 -10.87 3.33 -1.58
CA CYS A 8 -11.07 1.99 -2.09
C CYS A 8 -11.61 2.03 -3.53
N ASN A 9 -11.55 0.90 -4.23
CA ASN A 9 -11.92 0.82 -5.64
C ASN A 9 -13.37 1.25 -5.94
N CYS A 10 -14.32 1.03 -5.02
CA CYS A 10 -15.72 1.48 -5.17
C CYS A 10 -16.00 2.88 -4.58
N GLY A 11 -15.03 3.51 -3.92
CA GLY A 11 -15.13 4.85 -3.38
C GLY A 11 -15.84 4.99 -2.02
N GLN A 12 -16.45 3.91 -1.48
CA GLN A 12 -17.22 4.04 -0.23
C GLN A 12 -16.36 4.15 1.04
N LEU A 13 -15.10 3.66 1.02
CA LEU A 13 -14.14 3.79 2.11
C LEU A 13 -13.01 4.72 1.66
N SER A 14 -12.69 5.73 2.45
CA SER A 14 -11.64 6.70 2.15
C SER A 14 -10.83 7.09 3.37
N VAL A 15 -9.60 7.53 3.11
CA VAL A 15 -8.66 8.09 4.09
C VAL A 15 -8.18 9.43 3.53
N THR A 16 -8.54 10.52 4.20
CA THR A 16 -8.06 11.87 3.87
C THR A 16 -6.93 12.24 4.82
N TYR A 17 -5.84 12.75 4.27
CA TYR A 17 -4.67 13.22 4.98
C TYR A 17 -4.38 14.68 4.66
N ASP A 18 -4.26 15.53 5.68
CA ASP A 18 -4.02 16.96 5.57
C ASP A 18 -2.71 17.44 6.24
N GLY A 19 -1.78 16.50 6.45
CA GLY A 19 -0.49 16.77 7.06
C GLY A 19 0.64 17.10 6.06
N PRO A 20 1.87 17.26 6.58
CA PRO A 20 3.07 17.39 5.75
C PRO A 20 3.33 16.11 4.95
N ASP A 21 4.27 16.15 4.00
CA ASP A 21 4.67 14.94 3.29
C ASP A 21 5.08 13.84 4.27
N PRO A 22 4.64 12.58 4.02
CA PRO A 22 4.89 11.50 4.96
C PRO A 22 6.38 11.31 5.25
N ALA A 23 6.75 11.31 6.52
CA ALA A 23 8.14 11.11 6.96
C ALA A 23 8.67 9.70 6.63
N ARG A 24 7.76 8.76 6.34
CA ARG A 24 8.13 7.40 5.98
C ARG A 24 7.18 6.80 4.96
N ILE A 25 7.73 6.51 3.79
CA ILE A 25 7.09 5.72 2.74
C ILE A 25 7.98 4.51 2.49
N SER A 26 7.43 3.32 2.54
CA SER A 26 8.19 2.08 2.39
C SER A 26 7.57 1.16 1.35
N LEU A 27 8.43 0.52 0.57
CA LEU A 27 8.11 -0.61 -0.28
C LEU A 27 8.44 -1.89 0.50
N CYS A 28 7.50 -2.81 0.60
CA CYS A 28 7.67 -4.04 1.35
C CYS A 28 7.34 -5.26 0.49
N GLN A 29 8.29 -6.20 0.44
CA GLN A 29 8.22 -7.42 -0.37
C GLN A 29 7.99 -8.68 0.48
N CYS A 30 7.65 -8.55 1.78
CA CYS A 30 7.35 -9.70 2.62
C CYS A 30 6.08 -10.44 2.14
N TYR A 31 5.96 -11.70 2.48
CA TYR A 31 4.83 -12.53 2.04
C TYR A 31 3.46 -12.06 2.56
N ASP A 32 3.41 -11.38 3.71
CA ASP A 32 2.16 -10.78 4.19
C ASP A 32 1.70 -9.64 3.28
N CYS A 33 2.63 -8.78 2.88
CA CYS A 33 2.33 -7.68 1.96
C CYS A 33 1.91 -8.20 0.59
N GLN A 34 2.61 -9.20 0.06
CA GLN A 34 2.27 -9.82 -1.23
C GLN A 34 0.86 -10.43 -1.19
N ARG A 35 0.54 -11.25 -0.18
CA ARG A 35 -0.77 -11.90 -0.06
C ARG A 35 -1.90 -10.91 0.17
N ARG A 36 -1.66 -9.89 0.98
CA ARG A 36 -2.67 -8.87 1.29
C ARG A 36 -3.03 -8.03 0.07
N THR A 37 -2.05 -7.69 -0.75
CA THR A 37 -2.26 -6.80 -1.90
C THR A 37 -2.57 -7.57 -3.19
N GLY A 38 -2.21 -8.86 -3.27
CA GLY A 38 -2.22 -9.60 -4.53
C GLY A 38 -1.15 -9.14 -5.53
N SER A 39 -0.24 -8.24 -5.10
CA SER A 39 0.93 -7.80 -5.85
C SER A 39 2.20 -8.41 -5.27
N VAL A 40 3.31 -8.33 -5.99
CA VAL A 40 4.63 -8.82 -5.53
C VAL A 40 5.30 -7.88 -4.52
N PHE A 41 4.70 -6.73 -4.22
CA PHE A 41 5.10 -5.80 -3.16
C PHE A 41 3.90 -4.96 -2.71
N SER A 42 4.10 -4.23 -1.61
CA SER A 42 3.18 -3.18 -1.14
C SER A 42 3.94 -1.87 -0.97
N VAL A 43 3.38 -0.77 -1.44
CA VAL A 43 3.87 0.57 -1.08
C VAL A 43 2.94 1.17 -0.04
N GLN A 44 3.52 1.67 1.05
CA GLN A 44 2.78 2.13 2.21
C GLN A 44 3.36 3.43 2.78
N ALA A 45 2.48 4.37 3.09
CA ALA A 45 2.80 5.58 3.82
C ALA A 45 2.46 5.40 5.30
N ARG A 46 3.27 5.99 6.20
CA ARG A 46 2.99 6.10 7.62
C ARG A 46 2.59 7.52 7.92
N LEU A 47 1.34 7.69 8.33
CA LEU A 47 0.71 8.99 8.53
C LEU A 47 0.40 9.19 10.01
N PRO A 48 0.77 10.34 10.62
CA PRO A 48 0.32 10.72 11.95
C PRO A 48 -1.21 10.76 11.98
N ILE A 49 -1.79 10.06 12.96
CA ILE A 49 -3.25 9.88 13.04
C ILE A 49 -4.01 11.18 13.24
N GLU A 50 -3.38 12.18 13.87
CA GLU A 50 -3.94 13.51 14.08
C GLU A 50 -4.25 14.28 12.78
N HIS A 51 -3.61 13.89 11.68
CA HIS A 51 -3.83 14.47 10.35
C HIS A 51 -4.69 13.58 9.45
N VAL A 52 -5.26 12.50 10.01
CA VAL A 52 -6.01 11.50 9.23
C VAL A 52 -7.49 11.53 9.57
N LYS A 53 -8.33 11.56 8.54
CA LYS A 53 -9.77 11.35 8.63
C LYS A 53 -10.14 10.11 7.83
N VAL A 54 -10.82 9.16 8.47
CA VAL A 54 -11.35 7.96 7.81
C VAL A 54 -12.86 8.10 7.66
N GLU A 55 -13.38 7.83 6.47
CA GLU A 55 -14.81 7.88 6.16
C GLU A 55 -15.24 6.60 5.45
N GLY A 56 -16.49 6.21 5.68
CA GLY A 56 -17.06 4.98 5.14
C GLY A 56 -17.00 3.80 6.09
N ARG A 57 -17.37 2.62 5.59
CA ARG A 57 -17.40 1.37 6.36
C ARG A 57 -16.19 0.51 6.04
N SER A 58 -15.58 -0.06 7.07
CA SER A 58 -14.50 -1.05 6.91
C SER A 58 -14.82 -2.34 7.65
N THR A 59 -14.28 -3.43 7.16
CA THR A 59 -14.13 -4.69 7.90
C THR A 59 -12.68 -4.78 8.37
N ALA A 60 -12.48 -5.26 9.59
CA ALA A 60 -11.17 -5.36 10.20
C ALA A 60 -10.70 -6.82 10.30
N TRP A 61 -9.41 -7.05 10.08
CA TRP A 61 -8.74 -8.30 10.40
C TRP A 61 -7.48 -8.03 11.20
N THR A 62 -7.41 -8.59 12.40
CA THR A 62 -6.25 -8.44 13.29
C THR A 62 -5.32 -9.64 13.15
N VAL A 63 -4.03 -9.36 13.05
CA VAL A 63 -3.00 -10.41 13.02
C VAL A 63 -2.98 -11.15 14.37
N PRO A 64 -3.18 -12.48 14.40
CA PRO A 64 -3.15 -13.24 15.65
C PRO A 64 -1.79 -13.11 16.35
N SER A 65 -1.82 -12.84 17.66
CA SER A 65 -0.63 -12.61 18.48
C SER A 65 0.22 -13.87 18.71
N ASP A 66 -0.38 -15.04 18.60
CA ASP A 66 0.25 -16.36 18.82
C ASP A 66 0.86 -16.98 17.56
N SER A 67 0.73 -16.29 16.42
CA SER A 67 1.23 -16.81 15.16
C SER A 67 2.76 -16.85 15.15
N LYS A 68 3.35 -18.05 15.28
CA LYS A 68 4.76 -18.30 14.98
C LYS A 68 4.98 -18.06 13.48
N LYS A 69 5.47 -16.89 13.13
CA LYS A 69 5.63 -16.51 11.73
C LYS A 69 7.07 -16.68 11.27
N PRO A 70 7.30 -17.17 10.06
CA PRO A 70 8.65 -17.23 9.50
C PRO A 70 9.22 -15.83 9.27
N ALA A 71 10.54 -15.70 9.20
CA ALA A 71 11.25 -14.45 8.98
C ALA A 71 10.85 -13.69 7.69
N SER A 72 10.21 -14.38 6.75
CA SER A 72 9.65 -13.80 5.52
C SER A 72 8.39 -12.92 5.73
N ARG A 73 7.92 -12.78 6.96
CA ARG A 73 6.69 -12.07 7.31
C ARG A 73 6.96 -10.84 8.18
N CYS A 74 6.17 -9.81 7.99
CA CYS A 74 6.30 -8.51 8.66
C CYS A 74 5.62 -8.50 10.04
N ASP A 75 5.90 -9.47 10.90
CA ASP A 75 5.20 -9.63 12.18
C ASP A 75 5.75 -8.79 13.33
N SER A 76 6.91 -8.17 13.16
CA SER A 76 7.48 -7.28 14.18
C SER A 76 6.60 -6.06 14.50
N MET A 77 5.56 -5.83 13.71
CA MET A 77 4.73 -4.65 13.86
C MET A 77 3.28 -4.95 14.24
N GLY A 78 2.82 -6.20 14.13
CA GLY A 78 1.43 -6.54 14.40
C GLY A 78 0.47 -5.56 13.73
N GLY A 79 -0.83 -5.77 13.83
CA GLY A 79 -1.73 -4.74 13.38
C GLY A 79 -3.12 -5.24 13.02
N THR A 80 -4.02 -4.28 12.91
CA THR A 80 -5.39 -4.49 12.45
C THR A 80 -5.54 -3.85 11.08
N TYR A 81 -5.75 -4.68 10.07
CA TYR A 81 -5.95 -4.24 8.69
C TYR A 81 -7.42 -3.97 8.42
N HIS A 82 -7.69 -2.84 7.77
CA HIS A 82 -9.03 -2.41 7.40
C HIS A 82 -9.21 -2.46 5.89
N PHE A 83 -10.26 -3.13 5.46
CA PHE A 83 -10.61 -3.27 4.04
C PHE A 83 -12.07 -2.95 3.80
N CYS A 84 -12.37 -2.50 2.60
CA CYS A 84 -13.72 -2.21 2.18
C CYS A 84 -14.56 -3.48 2.12
N PRO A 85 -15.71 -3.56 2.80
CA PRO A 85 -16.58 -4.75 2.74
C PRO A 85 -17.24 -4.96 1.38
N GLU A 86 -17.33 -3.91 0.55
CA GLU A 86 -17.99 -3.98 -0.75
C GLU A 86 -17.05 -4.44 -1.88
N CYS A 87 -15.79 -3.96 -1.89
CA CYS A 87 -14.86 -4.24 -2.99
C CYS A 87 -13.55 -4.93 -2.56
N GLY A 88 -13.37 -5.21 -1.26
CA GLY A 88 -12.21 -5.93 -0.74
C GLY A 88 -10.89 -5.14 -0.71
N SER A 89 -10.85 -3.89 -1.18
CA SER A 89 -9.63 -3.08 -1.16
C SER A 89 -9.15 -2.86 0.28
N THR A 90 -7.94 -3.32 0.61
CA THR A 90 -7.29 -2.96 1.87
C THR A 90 -6.76 -1.54 1.76
N LEU A 91 -7.22 -0.64 2.61
CA LEU A 91 -6.90 0.78 2.49
C LEU A 91 -5.94 1.27 3.56
N TYR A 92 -6.14 0.87 4.82
CA TYR A 92 -5.31 1.32 5.94
C TYR A 92 -5.19 0.24 7.01
N TRP A 93 -4.28 0.47 7.96
CA TRP A 93 -4.11 -0.43 9.12
C TRP A 93 -3.52 0.32 10.31
N GLU A 94 -3.93 -0.12 11.48
CA GLU A 94 -3.35 0.27 12.76
C GLU A 94 -2.07 -0.53 13.00
N ILE A 95 -1.07 0.11 13.60
CA ILE A 95 0.24 -0.48 13.88
C ILE A 95 0.36 -0.66 15.39
N SER A 96 0.41 -1.91 15.87
CA SER A 96 0.32 -2.22 17.31
C SER A 96 1.38 -1.54 18.17
N ASN A 97 2.58 -1.34 17.66
CA ASN A 97 3.69 -0.68 18.39
C ASN A 97 3.88 0.80 18.04
N ALA A 98 2.94 1.38 17.30
CA ALA A 98 2.94 2.80 16.93
C ALA A 98 1.49 3.31 16.81
N PRO A 99 0.76 3.44 17.93
CA PRO A 99 -0.67 3.78 17.92
C PRO A 99 -0.98 5.17 17.35
N ASP A 100 0.02 6.06 17.35
CA ASP A 100 -0.11 7.42 16.80
C ASP A 100 0.06 7.47 15.26
N ILE A 101 0.33 6.32 14.64
CA ILE A 101 0.62 6.22 13.21
C ILE A 101 -0.36 5.27 12.54
N LEU A 102 -0.97 5.72 11.46
CA LEU A 102 -1.75 4.90 10.56
C LEU A 102 -0.91 4.48 9.35
N GLY A 103 -0.92 3.21 9.02
CA GLY A 103 -0.40 2.73 7.74
C GLY A 103 -1.48 2.90 6.67
N VAL A 104 -1.15 3.49 5.52
CA VAL A 104 -2.10 3.68 4.42
C VAL A 104 -1.48 3.16 3.12
N ALA A 105 -2.27 2.45 2.32
CA ALA A 105 -1.86 1.95 1.01
C ALA A 105 -1.68 3.12 0.02
N VAL A 106 -0.47 3.29 -0.50
CA VAL A 106 -0.14 4.43 -1.38
C VAL A 106 -0.93 4.36 -2.69
N GLY A 107 -1.15 3.16 -3.23
CA GLY A 107 -1.93 2.99 -4.45
C GLY A 107 -3.37 3.53 -4.40
N GLY A 108 -3.95 3.61 -3.20
CA GLY A 108 -5.29 4.17 -3.01
C GLY A 108 -5.38 5.68 -3.23
N PHE A 109 -4.25 6.41 -3.15
CA PHE A 109 -4.22 7.85 -3.45
C PHE A 109 -4.39 8.15 -4.94
N THR A 110 -4.04 7.21 -5.81
CA THR A 110 -4.11 7.38 -7.29
C THR A 110 -3.46 8.69 -7.76
N ASP A 111 -2.46 9.15 -7.02
CA ASP A 111 -1.75 10.40 -7.23
C ASP A 111 -0.34 10.12 -7.77
N PRO A 112 -0.06 10.40 -9.05
CA PRO A 112 1.26 10.17 -9.64
C PRO A 112 2.34 11.09 -9.05
N THR A 113 1.96 12.12 -8.31
CA THR A 113 2.88 13.05 -7.63
C THR A 113 3.15 12.67 -6.17
N PHE A 114 2.55 11.55 -5.69
CA PHE A 114 2.83 11.07 -4.34
C PHE A 114 4.32 10.77 -4.19
N PRO A 115 4.96 11.18 -3.07
CA PRO A 115 6.40 10.97 -2.90
C PRO A 115 6.81 9.49 -3.03
N PRO A 116 7.98 9.20 -3.62
CA PRO A 116 8.45 7.83 -3.81
C PRO A 116 8.78 7.14 -2.49
N PRO A 117 8.85 5.79 -2.46
CA PRO A 117 9.35 5.08 -1.30
C PRO A 117 10.79 5.49 -0.94
N MET A 118 11.03 5.67 0.36
CA MET A 118 12.35 6.00 0.93
C MET A 118 13.08 4.75 1.42
N ILE A 119 12.35 3.66 1.62
CA ILE A 119 12.86 2.40 2.17
C ILE A 119 12.28 1.25 1.38
N SER A 120 13.13 0.30 1.00
CA SER A 120 12.74 -1.02 0.49
C SER A 120 13.10 -2.07 1.54
N GLY A 121 12.18 -2.98 1.80
CA GLY A 121 12.34 -4.02 2.81
C GLY A 121 11.91 -5.40 2.34
N PHE A 122 12.51 -6.42 2.97
CA PHE A 122 12.26 -7.84 2.64
C PHE A 122 12.60 -8.20 1.19
N GLU A 123 13.62 -7.61 0.62
CA GLU A 123 14.01 -7.76 -0.78
C GLU A 123 14.38 -9.20 -1.17
N SER A 124 14.92 -9.96 -0.21
CA SER A 124 15.26 -11.38 -0.43
C SER A 124 14.04 -12.26 -0.72
N TYR A 125 12.82 -11.80 -0.41
CA TYR A 125 11.55 -12.49 -0.67
C TYR A 125 10.81 -11.93 -1.89
N GLY A 126 11.33 -10.87 -2.48
CA GLY A 126 10.74 -10.20 -3.63
C GLY A 126 10.96 -10.93 -4.95
N ALA A 127 10.09 -10.68 -5.90
CA ALA A 127 10.31 -11.09 -7.29
C ALA A 127 11.40 -10.21 -7.91
N ARG A 128 12.50 -10.83 -8.38
CA ARG A 128 13.69 -10.09 -8.87
C ARG A 128 13.38 -9.13 -10.01
N TRP A 129 12.41 -9.45 -10.85
CA TRP A 129 11.99 -8.63 -11.99
C TRP A 129 11.15 -7.41 -11.59
N ALA A 130 10.54 -7.43 -10.38
CA ALA A 130 9.52 -6.45 -10.01
C ALA A 130 10.04 -5.00 -9.89
N MET A 131 11.34 -4.83 -9.65
CA MET A 131 11.96 -3.51 -9.52
C MET A 131 12.43 -2.92 -10.85
N ASN A 132 12.53 -3.75 -11.88
CA ASN A 132 13.07 -3.39 -13.19
C ASN A 132 12.06 -3.70 -14.30
N VAL A 133 10.78 -3.41 -14.06
CA VAL A 133 9.71 -3.72 -15.03
C VAL A 133 9.96 -3.05 -16.39
N SER A 134 10.53 -1.85 -16.39
CA SER A 134 10.86 -1.13 -17.63
C SER A 134 11.99 -1.79 -18.47
N GLU A 135 12.77 -2.68 -17.85
CA GLU A 135 13.87 -3.39 -18.51
C GLU A 135 13.44 -4.79 -19.01
N LEU A 136 12.21 -5.20 -18.74
CA LEU A 136 11.70 -6.49 -19.21
C LEU A 136 11.43 -6.44 -20.72
N GLU A 137 11.84 -7.50 -21.44
CA GLU A 137 11.53 -7.68 -22.85
C GLU A 137 10.05 -8.07 -23.04
N MET A 138 9.18 -7.10 -22.94
CA MET A 138 7.72 -7.25 -23.14
C MET A 138 7.14 -5.97 -23.73
N PRO A 139 5.97 -6.02 -24.40
CA PRO A 139 5.28 -4.82 -24.82
C PRO A 139 4.95 -3.91 -23.63
N HIS A 140 5.26 -2.63 -23.75
CA HIS A 140 4.93 -1.60 -22.79
C HIS A 140 3.86 -0.66 -23.35
N PHE A 141 2.78 -0.44 -22.62
CA PHE A 141 1.66 0.42 -23.03
C PHE A 141 1.47 1.53 -22.00
N GLU A 142 1.17 2.75 -22.47
CA GLU A 142 0.82 3.87 -21.60
C GLU A 142 -0.60 3.73 -21.04
N HIS A 143 -1.47 3.02 -21.78
CA HIS A 143 -2.87 2.78 -21.44
C HIS A 143 -3.16 1.27 -21.49
N ASP A 144 -4.41 0.91 -21.75
CA ASP A 144 -4.87 -0.48 -21.79
C ASP A 144 -4.38 -1.31 -22.99
N GLY A 145 -3.62 -0.70 -23.89
CA GLY A 145 -3.10 -1.37 -25.08
C GLY A 145 -4.14 -1.61 -26.19
N SER A 146 -5.40 -1.26 -25.97
CA SER A 146 -6.49 -1.72 -26.85
C SER A 146 -6.69 -0.88 -28.09
N SER A 147 -6.21 0.35 -28.19
CA SER A 147 -6.70 1.20 -29.27
C SER A 147 -5.79 2.27 -29.86
N HIS A 148 -4.74 2.69 -29.24
CA HIS A 148 -4.00 3.86 -29.72
C HIS A 148 -2.50 3.77 -29.46
N GLY A 149 -1.87 2.71 -29.93
CA GLY A 149 -0.49 2.71 -30.37
C GLY A 149 0.59 3.36 -29.52
N GLY A 150 0.43 3.36 -28.23
CA GLY A 150 1.46 3.86 -27.33
C GLY A 150 2.43 2.77 -26.92
N GLN A 151 3.02 2.04 -27.87
CA GLN A 151 4.15 1.19 -27.59
C GLN A 151 5.37 2.09 -27.42
N ARG A 152 5.97 2.12 -26.23
CA ARG A 152 7.25 2.79 -26.06
C ARG A 152 8.32 1.98 -26.79
N ALA A 153 9.06 2.63 -27.64
CA ALA A 153 10.21 2.07 -28.32
C ALA A 153 11.39 1.88 -27.36
#